data_caa0bfd4eaf58c7d1dd78d263482144f
#
_entry.id   caa0bfd4eaf58c7d1dd78d263482144f
#
_cell.length_a   1.000
_cell.length_b   1.000
_cell.length_c   1.000
_cell.angle_alpha   90.00
_cell.angle_beta   90.00
_cell.angle_gamma   90.00
#
_symmetry.space_group_name_H-M   'P 1'
#
loop_
_entity.id
_entity.type
_entity.pdbx_description
1 polymer ?
#
loop_
_entity_poly.entity_id
_entity_poly.type
_entity_poly.pdbx_seq_one_letter_code
_entity_poly.pdbx_strand_id
1 'polypeptide(L)'
;MYRRGAEKSREMMLEELLGYDRITIQCHDNPDADAIASGFGLYCFFRDQGKDVRLLYAGKNKVRKANLTLMVEKLGIPLKYLAHPGEEPVDGLLITVDCQYGAGNVTVIPAEEIAVIDHHPLEVICTEKMRLQPNLGSCATLVWTMLQEMHYPVEKNKDLGTALYYGLFMDTNQFSELSNPVDMDMRESLNFDKNLVSLFRNSN
;
A
#
# COMPACT_ATOMS: atom_id res chain seq x y z
N MET A 1 -0.26 -44.39 7.33
CA MET A 1 -0.33 -43.08 8.03
C MET A 1 0.21 -42.04 7.09
N TYR A 2 -0.65 -41.46 6.21
CA TYR A 2 -0.27 -40.48 5.21
C TYR A 2 -0.17 -39.11 5.89
N ARG A 3 1.04 -38.54 5.93
CA ARG A 3 1.23 -37.12 6.24
C ARG A 3 0.66 -36.32 5.08
N ARG A 4 -0.48 -35.65 5.29
CA ARG A 4 -0.94 -34.59 4.39
C ARG A 4 0.16 -33.53 4.39
N GLY A 5 0.80 -33.34 3.24
CA GLY A 5 1.68 -32.20 3.00
C GLY A 5 0.90 -30.94 3.30
N ALA A 6 1.50 -30.01 4.08
CA ALA A 6 0.97 -28.70 4.26
C ALA A 6 0.83 -28.07 2.85
N GLU A 7 -0.40 -27.85 2.39
CA GLU A 7 -0.66 -27.03 1.21
C GLU A 7 -0.03 -25.67 1.54
N LYS A 8 0.99 -25.32 0.75
CA LYS A 8 1.56 -23.98 0.77
C LYS A 8 0.42 -23.04 0.47
N SER A 9 0.00 -22.21 1.43
CA SER A 9 -1.06 -21.24 1.21
C SER A 9 -0.66 -20.39 0.01
N ARG A 10 -1.48 -20.42 -1.04
CA ARG A 10 -1.23 -19.71 -2.29
C ARG A 10 -1.27 -18.20 -2.02
N GLU A 11 -0.17 -17.53 -2.23
CA GLU A 11 -0.08 -16.08 -2.08
C GLU A 11 -0.88 -15.38 -3.19
N MET A 12 -1.78 -14.47 -2.82
CA MET A 12 -2.56 -13.67 -3.77
C MET A 12 -1.65 -12.79 -4.60
N MET A 13 -1.86 -12.77 -5.91
CA MET A 13 -1.19 -11.88 -6.87
C MET A 13 -2.15 -10.80 -7.38
N LEU A 14 -1.61 -9.67 -7.83
CA LEU A 14 -2.43 -8.58 -8.39
C LEU A 14 -3.23 -9.00 -9.61
N GLU A 15 -2.75 -9.96 -10.39
CA GLU A 15 -3.47 -10.53 -11.52
C GLU A 15 -4.86 -11.04 -11.14
N GLU A 16 -5.00 -11.62 -9.96
CA GLU A 16 -6.27 -12.16 -9.46
C GLU A 16 -7.32 -11.07 -9.19
N LEU A 17 -6.90 -9.81 -9.11
CA LEU A 17 -7.78 -8.66 -8.86
C LEU A 17 -8.17 -7.91 -10.14
N LEU A 18 -7.65 -8.30 -11.29
CA LEU A 18 -7.94 -7.62 -12.57
C LEU A 18 -9.37 -7.85 -13.11
N GLY A 19 -10.11 -8.78 -12.54
CA GLY A 19 -11.51 -9.01 -12.88
C GLY A 19 -12.48 -7.93 -12.37
N TYR A 20 -12.04 -7.06 -11.46
CA TYR A 20 -12.83 -5.95 -10.94
C TYR A 20 -12.60 -4.69 -11.77
N ASP A 21 -13.68 -4.00 -12.16
CA ASP A 21 -13.60 -2.75 -12.93
C ASP A 21 -13.43 -1.53 -12.02
N ARG A 22 -14.00 -1.59 -10.81
CA ARG A 22 -13.94 -0.54 -9.80
C ARG A 22 -13.18 -1.01 -8.59
N ILE A 23 -12.15 -0.25 -8.21
CA ILE A 23 -11.24 -0.59 -7.12
C ILE A 23 -11.07 0.62 -6.22
N THR A 24 -11.37 0.44 -4.95
CA THR A 24 -11.09 1.41 -3.90
C THR A 24 -9.94 0.91 -3.05
N ILE A 25 -8.89 1.71 -2.93
CA ILE A 25 -7.72 1.40 -2.11
C ILE A 25 -7.81 2.27 -0.85
N GLN A 26 -7.82 1.62 0.30
CA GLN A 26 -7.94 2.29 1.60
C GLN A 26 -6.66 2.08 2.43
N CYS A 27 -6.04 3.20 2.83
CA CYS A 27 -5.00 3.22 3.84
C CYS A 27 -5.61 3.11 5.25
N HIS A 28 -4.79 2.76 6.26
CA HIS A 28 -5.24 2.86 7.64
C HIS A 28 -5.59 4.31 8.03
N ASP A 29 -6.32 4.47 9.12
CA ASP A 29 -6.62 5.78 9.68
C ASP A 29 -5.32 6.48 10.08
N ASN A 30 -5.26 7.80 9.89
CA ASN A 30 -4.02 8.56 10.10
C ASN A 30 -2.81 7.94 9.36
N PRO A 31 -2.89 7.81 8.02
CA PRO A 31 -1.87 7.10 7.24
C PRO A 31 -0.51 7.75 7.36
N ASP A 32 0.50 6.91 7.43
CA ASP A 32 1.91 7.30 7.37
C ASP A 32 2.47 7.24 5.94
N ALA A 33 3.75 7.50 5.80
CA ALA A 33 4.41 7.50 4.49
C ALA A 33 4.37 6.13 3.80
N ASP A 34 4.47 5.04 4.57
CA ASP A 34 4.42 3.68 4.02
C ASP A 34 3.03 3.34 3.47
N ALA A 35 1.98 3.63 4.22
CA ALA A 35 0.60 3.42 3.77
C ALA A 35 0.29 4.24 2.50
N ILE A 36 0.70 5.51 2.47
CA ILE A 36 0.48 6.40 1.32
C ILE A 36 1.25 5.89 0.09
N ALA A 37 2.51 5.52 0.25
CA ALA A 37 3.33 4.99 -0.84
C ALA A 37 2.77 3.68 -1.39
N SER A 38 2.40 2.77 -0.51
CA SER A 38 1.80 1.47 -0.86
C SER A 38 0.50 1.64 -1.62
N GLY A 39 -0.39 2.50 -1.15
CA GLY A 39 -1.63 2.84 -1.82
C GLY A 39 -1.40 3.47 -3.19
N PHE A 40 -0.41 4.35 -3.31
CA PHE A 40 -0.07 4.98 -4.58
C PHE A 40 0.46 3.97 -5.61
N GLY A 41 1.27 3.00 -5.19
CA GLY A 41 1.75 1.94 -6.07
C GLY A 41 0.60 1.12 -6.67
N LEU A 42 -0.35 0.72 -5.84
CA LEU A 42 -1.55 0.01 -6.29
C LEU A 42 -2.43 0.88 -7.19
N TYR A 43 -2.61 2.15 -6.82
CA TYR A 43 -3.35 3.12 -7.63
C TYR A 43 -2.76 3.24 -9.05
N CYS A 44 -1.47 3.45 -9.17
CA CYS A 44 -0.80 3.57 -10.48
C CYS A 44 -0.99 2.32 -11.33
N PHE A 45 -0.81 1.14 -10.73
CA PHE A 45 -0.98 -0.14 -11.43
C PHE A 45 -2.40 -0.31 -11.97
N PHE A 46 -3.41 -0.21 -11.12
CA PHE A 46 -4.78 -0.44 -11.55
C PHE A 46 -5.30 0.64 -12.50
N ARG A 47 -4.89 1.90 -12.32
CA ARG A 47 -5.18 2.97 -13.27
C ARG A 47 -4.63 2.63 -14.66
N ASP A 48 -3.39 2.18 -14.73
CA ASP A 48 -2.72 1.84 -16.00
C ASP A 48 -3.31 0.57 -16.63
N GLN A 49 -4.02 -0.25 -15.86
CA GLN A 49 -4.84 -1.35 -16.35
C GLN A 49 -6.24 -0.92 -16.83
N GLY A 50 -6.53 0.38 -16.82
CA GLY A 50 -7.81 0.92 -17.27
C GLY A 50 -8.95 0.79 -16.25
N LYS A 51 -8.64 0.55 -14.96
CA LYS A 51 -9.63 0.45 -13.91
C LYS A 51 -10.07 1.82 -13.39
N ASP A 52 -11.29 1.89 -12.87
CA ASP A 52 -11.78 3.03 -12.09
C ASP A 52 -11.27 2.89 -10.65
N VAL A 53 -10.28 3.69 -10.28
CA VAL A 53 -9.54 3.54 -9.03
C VAL A 53 -9.69 4.77 -8.15
N ARG A 54 -9.93 4.54 -6.87
CA ARG A 54 -9.87 5.57 -5.83
C ARG A 54 -8.84 5.18 -4.78
N LEU A 55 -8.08 6.17 -4.30
CA LEU A 55 -7.17 6.04 -3.16
C LEU A 55 -7.66 6.94 -2.05
N LEU A 56 -7.95 6.37 -0.89
CA LEU A 56 -8.54 7.11 0.21
C LEU A 56 -8.11 6.59 1.60
N TYR A 57 -8.44 7.37 2.58
CA TYR A 57 -8.39 7.01 4.00
C TYR A 57 -9.56 7.67 4.73
N ALA A 58 -9.90 7.12 5.89
CA ALA A 58 -10.94 7.66 6.76
C ALA A 58 -10.37 7.91 8.17
N GLY A 59 -11.21 7.94 9.18
CA GLY A 59 -10.82 8.19 10.56
C GLY A 59 -11.16 9.61 11.02
N LYS A 60 -10.75 9.92 12.25
CA LYS A 60 -11.18 11.18 12.92
C LYS A 60 -10.53 12.42 12.32
N ASN A 61 -9.31 12.30 11.79
CA ASN A 61 -8.50 13.46 11.43
C ASN A 61 -7.91 13.34 10.03
N LYS A 62 -7.90 14.46 9.32
CA LYS A 62 -7.10 14.58 8.09
C LYS A 62 -5.61 14.56 8.42
N VAL A 63 -4.83 14.03 7.48
CA VAL A 63 -3.37 14.14 7.49
C VAL A 63 -2.96 15.62 7.51
N ARG A 64 -2.09 15.98 8.47
CA ARG A 64 -1.62 17.36 8.67
C ARG A 64 -0.11 17.48 8.81
N LYS A 65 0.60 16.35 9.01
CA LYS A 65 2.06 16.38 9.10
C LYS A 65 2.67 16.93 7.82
N ALA A 66 3.59 17.88 7.94
CA ALA A 66 4.15 18.61 6.81
C ALA A 66 4.84 17.69 5.80
N ASN A 67 5.59 16.68 6.28
CA ASN A 67 6.25 15.71 5.39
C ASN A 67 5.24 14.95 4.53
N LEU A 68 4.10 14.56 5.08
CA LEU A 68 3.08 13.79 4.36
C LEU A 68 2.27 14.65 3.40
N THR A 69 1.92 15.87 3.81
CA THR A 69 1.22 16.81 2.90
C THR A 69 2.10 17.21 1.72
N LEU A 70 3.39 17.43 1.95
CA LEU A 70 4.38 17.68 0.89
C LEU A 70 4.55 16.47 -0.03
N MET A 71 4.64 15.26 0.55
CA MET A 71 4.73 14.01 -0.22
C MET A 71 3.55 13.87 -1.20
N VAL A 72 2.33 14.03 -0.69
CA VAL A 72 1.11 13.94 -1.50
C VAL A 72 1.09 15.00 -2.59
N GLU A 73 1.40 16.25 -2.25
CA GLU A 73 1.39 17.38 -3.20
C GLU A 73 2.47 17.23 -4.27
N LYS A 74 3.73 17.03 -3.86
CA LYS A 74 4.87 17.01 -4.76
C LYS A 74 4.90 15.80 -5.70
N LEU A 75 4.38 14.67 -5.25
CA LEU A 75 4.32 13.45 -6.05
C LEU A 75 2.99 13.26 -6.80
N GLY A 76 2.05 14.19 -6.64
CA GLY A 76 0.75 14.11 -7.31
C GLY A 76 -0.09 12.91 -6.88
N ILE A 77 0.00 12.52 -5.61
CA ILE A 77 -0.72 11.35 -5.09
C ILE A 77 -2.21 11.72 -4.90
N PRO A 78 -3.15 11.03 -5.56
CA PRO A 78 -4.57 11.38 -5.49
C PRO A 78 -5.25 10.81 -4.23
N LEU A 79 -4.66 11.07 -3.07
CA LEU A 79 -5.15 10.62 -1.77
C LEU A 79 -6.32 11.50 -1.31
N LYS A 80 -7.48 10.87 -1.05
CA LYS A 80 -8.69 11.55 -0.59
C LYS A 80 -9.03 11.16 0.84
N TYR A 81 -9.35 12.15 1.67
CA TYR A 81 -9.93 11.92 3.00
C TYR A 81 -11.44 11.75 2.89
N LEU A 82 -11.95 10.64 3.43
CA LEU A 82 -13.36 10.34 3.46
C LEU A 82 -13.93 10.67 4.86
N ALA A 83 -14.58 11.83 4.97
CA ALA A 83 -15.10 12.32 6.26
C ALA A 83 -16.32 11.52 6.77
N HIS A 84 -17.11 10.97 5.83
CA HIS A 84 -18.36 10.26 6.12
C HIS A 84 -18.40 8.90 5.42
N PRO A 85 -17.65 7.92 5.90
CA PRO A 85 -17.47 6.64 5.20
C PRO A 85 -18.75 5.82 5.04
N GLY A 86 -19.79 6.07 5.85
CA GLY A 86 -21.08 5.40 5.72
C GLY A 86 -21.99 5.93 4.61
N GLU A 87 -21.68 7.10 4.06
CA GLU A 87 -22.51 7.76 3.04
C GLU A 87 -22.11 7.40 1.60
N GLU A 88 -20.89 6.92 1.40
CA GLU A 88 -20.39 6.47 0.10
C GLU A 88 -20.16 4.96 0.12
N PRO A 89 -21.09 4.14 -0.39
CA PRO A 89 -20.87 2.70 -0.49
C PRO A 89 -19.72 2.40 -1.45
N VAL A 90 -18.87 1.43 -1.08
CA VAL A 90 -17.85 0.91 -1.98
C VAL A 90 -18.48 -0.06 -2.94
N ASP A 91 -18.46 0.30 -4.21
CA ASP A 91 -18.86 -0.55 -5.32
C ASP A 91 -17.59 -1.23 -5.90
N GLY A 92 -17.67 -2.51 -6.18
CA GLY A 92 -16.54 -3.30 -6.63
C GLY A 92 -15.67 -3.82 -5.51
N LEU A 93 -14.34 -3.75 -5.68
CA LEU A 93 -13.36 -4.27 -4.74
C LEU A 93 -12.84 -3.16 -3.82
N LEU A 94 -12.80 -3.45 -2.52
CA LEU A 94 -12.06 -2.66 -1.53
C LEU A 94 -10.74 -3.39 -1.18
N ILE A 95 -9.61 -2.72 -1.39
CA ILE A 95 -8.31 -3.21 -0.96
C ILE A 95 -7.86 -2.36 0.24
N THR A 96 -7.67 -2.98 1.40
CA THR A 96 -6.96 -2.31 2.50
C THR A 96 -5.46 -2.55 2.35
N VAL A 97 -4.68 -1.51 2.50
CA VAL A 97 -3.22 -1.54 2.33
C VAL A 97 -2.53 -1.02 3.58
N ASP A 98 -1.48 -1.71 4.00
CA ASP A 98 -0.73 -1.46 5.24
C ASP A 98 -1.60 -1.57 6.51
N CYS A 99 -2.69 -2.30 6.40
CA CYS A 99 -3.63 -2.62 7.46
C CYS A 99 -4.52 -3.78 7.03
N GLN A 100 -5.29 -4.31 7.98
CA GLN A 100 -6.23 -5.41 7.74
C GLN A 100 -7.65 -4.94 8.01
N TYR A 101 -8.54 -5.21 7.07
CA TYR A 101 -9.95 -4.85 7.19
C TYR A 101 -10.58 -5.42 8.47
N GLY A 102 -11.15 -4.55 9.29
CA GLY A 102 -11.71 -4.92 10.60
C GLY A 102 -10.72 -4.83 11.77
N ALA A 103 -9.43 -4.55 11.51
CA ALA A 103 -8.48 -4.23 12.55
C ALA A 103 -8.75 -2.85 13.18
N GLY A 104 -8.24 -2.61 14.40
CA GLY A 104 -8.58 -1.41 15.17
C GLY A 104 -8.01 -0.09 14.63
N ASN A 105 -7.09 -0.15 13.65
CA ASN A 105 -6.41 1.02 13.08
C ASN A 105 -6.97 1.47 11.73
N VAL A 106 -8.07 0.90 11.29
CA VAL A 106 -8.72 1.23 10.02
C VAL A 106 -10.23 1.31 10.19
N THR A 107 -10.84 2.39 9.73
CA THR A 107 -12.29 2.56 9.74
C THR A 107 -12.92 1.58 8.76
N VAL A 108 -13.89 0.82 9.22
CA VAL A 108 -14.62 -0.12 8.36
C VAL A 108 -15.53 0.64 7.39
N ILE A 109 -15.27 0.47 6.10
CA ILE A 109 -16.15 0.94 5.03
C ILE A 109 -16.91 -0.28 4.49
N PRO A 110 -18.24 -0.27 4.47
CA PRO A 110 -18.99 -1.41 3.95
C PRO A 110 -18.63 -1.73 2.51
N ALA A 111 -18.27 -2.98 2.24
CA ALA A 111 -17.89 -3.48 0.92
C ALA A 111 -18.27 -4.94 0.78
N GLU A 112 -18.69 -5.36 -0.40
CA GLU A 112 -19.03 -6.76 -0.69
C GLU A 112 -17.78 -7.61 -0.92
N GLU A 113 -16.79 -7.05 -1.61
CA GLU A 113 -15.55 -7.73 -1.96
C GLU A 113 -14.36 -7.00 -1.35
N ILE A 114 -13.53 -7.75 -0.63
CA ILE A 114 -12.41 -7.22 0.13
C ILE A 114 -11.14 -7.99 -0.21
N ALA A 115 -10.03 -7.26 -0.39
CA ALA A 115 -8.68 -7.80 -0.43
C ALA A 115 -7.80 -7.08 0.59
N VAL A 116 -6.78 -7.75 1.09
CA VAL A 116 -5.85 -7.22 2.09
C VAL A 116 -4.42 -7.38 1.60
N ILE A 117 -3.66 -6.29 1.64
CA ILE A 117 -2.21 -6.28 1.34
C ILE A 117 -1.52 -5.59 2.51
N ASP A 118 -0.75 -6.35 3.30
CA ASP A 118 -0.18 -5.86 4.54
C ASP A 118 1.14 -6.58 4.89
N HIS A 119 2.05 -5.90 5.58
CA HIS A 119 3.30 -6.48 6.04
C HIS A 119 3.32 -6.73 7.56
N HIS A 120 2.19 -6.63 8.23
CA HIS A 120 2.06 -6.98 9.64
C HIS A 120 1.62 -8.45 9.80
N PRO A 121 1.85 -9.06 10.97
CA PRO A 121 1.30 -10.37 11.28
C PRO A 121 -0.23 -10.41 11.16
N LEU A 122 -0.77 -11.58 10.85
CA LEU A 122 -2.22 -11.77 10.74
C LEU A 122 -2.93 -11.36 12.04
N GLU A 123 -3.88 -10.45 11.93
CA GLU A 123 -4.76 -9.99 13.01
C GLU A 123 -6.21 -10.39 12.77
N VAL A 124 -6.70 -10.26 11.55
CA VAL A 124 -8.10 -10.50 11.18
C VAL A 124 -8.20 -11.37 9.93
N ILE A 125 -8.99 -12.43 10.00
CA ILE A 125 -9.35 -13.24 8.83
C ILE A 125 -10.71 -12.76 8.33
N CYS A 126 -10.71 -11.89 7.32
CA CYS A 126 -11.92 -11.30 6.76
C CYS A 126 -12.19 -11.68 5.30
N THR A 127 -11.19 -12.23 4.63
CA THR A 127 -11.25 -12.62 3.21
C THR A 127 -10.19 -13.65 2.90
N GLU A 128 -10.37 -14.40 1.81
CA GLU A 128 -9.32 -15.29 1.26
C GLU A 128 -8.35 -14.53 0.35
N LYS A 129 -8.71 -13.32 -0.07
CA LYS A 129 -7.88 -12.44 -0.92
C LYS A 129 -6.90 -11.65 -0.07
N MET A 130 -5.86 -12.32 0.42
CA MET A 130 -4.86 -11.73 1.32
C MET A 130 -3.44 -11.97 0.82
N ARG A 131 -2.62 -10.93 0.91
CA ARG A 131 -1.16 -11.02 0.79
C ARG A 131 -0.54 -10.42 2.04
N LEU A 132 0.02 -11.26 2.90
CA LEU A 132 0.70 -10.86 4.12
C LEU A 132 2.17 -11.27 4.07
N GLN A 133 3.07 -10.36 4.41
CA GLN A 133 4.51 -10.60 4.39
C GLN A 133 5.20 -9.96 5.61
N PRO A 134 5.10 -10.56 6.81
CA PRO A 134 5.52 -9.91 8.07
C PRO A 134 7.02 -9.66 8.21
N ASN A 135 7.85 -10.27 7.38
CA ASN A 135 9.31 -10.13 7.44
C ASN A 135 9.85 -8.99 6.56
N LEU A 136 9.03 -8.30 5.81
CA LEU A 136 9.44 -7.10 5.05
C LEU A 136 9.44 -5.86 5.94
N GLY A 137 10.38 -4.97 5.71
CA GLY A 137 10.53 -3.73 6.45
C GLY A 137 9.44 -2.69 6.18
N SER A 138 8.70 -2.83 5.08
CA SER A 138 7.60 -1.94 4.73
C SER A 138 6.55 -2.62 3.87
N CYS A 139 5.33 -2.12 3.90
CA CYS A 139 4.29 -2.50 2.94
C CYS A 139 4.62 -2.00 1.52
N ALA A 140 5.32 -0.87 1.41
CA ALA A 140 5.85 -0.38 0.12
C ALA A 140 6.71 -1.45 -0.57
N THR A 141 7.54 -2.18 0.16
CA THR A 141 8.33 -3.30 -0.36
C THR A 141 7.45 -4.43 -0.87
N LEU A 142 6.40 -4.77 -0.13
CA LEU A 142 5.44 -5.80 -0.55
C LEU A 142 4.74 -5.39 -1.84
N VAL A 143 4.23 -4.17 -1.92
CA VAL A 143 3.58 -3.65 -3.13
C VAL A 143 4.55 -3.64 -4.32
N TRP A 144 5.79 -3.18 -4.11
CA TRP A 144 6.83 -3.25 -5.14
C TRP A 144 7.05 -4.69 -5.63
N THR A 145 7.14 -5.65 -4.72
CA THR A 145 7.27 -7.08 -5.06
C THR A 145 6.11 -7.56 -5.92
N MET A 146 4.87 -7.21 -5.55
CA MET A 146 3.68 -7.58 -6.31
C MET A 146 3.64 -6.91 -7.69
N LEU A 147 4.14 -5.68 -7.81
CA LEU A 147 4.30 -4.98 -9.09
C LEU A 147 5.35 -5.66 -9.97
N GLN A 148 6.47 -6.13 -9.39
CA GLN A 148 7.49 -6.88 -10.11
C GLN A 148 6.94 -8.21 -10.66
N GLU A 149 6.11 -8.91 -9.89
CA GLU A 149 5.42 -10.12 -10.35
C GLU A 149 4.56 -9.88 -11.61
N MET A 150 4.04 -8.66 -11.78
CA MET A 150 3.26 -8.24 -12.94
C MET A 150 4.10 -7.60 -14.06
N HIS A 151 5.42 -7.56 -13.90
CA HIS A 151 6.34 -6.88 -14.83
C HIS A 151 5.96 -5.40 -15.04
N TYR A 152 5.38 -4.76 -14.02
CA TYR A 152 5.01 -3.36 -14.07
C TYR A 152 6.26 -2.47 -13.98
N PRO A 153 6.47 -1.53 -14.93
CA PRO A 153 7.71 -0.78 -15.06
C PRO A 153 7.80 0.39 -14.05
N VAL A 154 8.02 0.09 -12.78
CA VAL A 154 8.14 1.07 -11.69
C VAL A 154 9.25 2.09 -11.98
N GLU A 155 10.35 1.66 -12.59
CA GLU A 155 11.50 2.51 -12.94
C GLU A 155 11.16 3.65 -13.92
N LYS A 156 10.06 3.56 -14.64
CA LYS A 156 9.58 4.61 -15.54
C LYS A 156 8.75 5.69 -14.84
N ASN A 157 8.40 5.49 -13.59
CA ASN A 157 7.61 6.43 -12.80
C ASN A 157 8.44 6.90 -11.59
N LYS A 158 9.10 8.04 -11.75
CA LYS A 158 9.98 8.61 -10.72
C LYS A 158 9.21 9.06 -9.48
N ASP A 159 7.98 9.54 -9.64
CA ASP A 159 7.12 9.93 -8.51
C ASP A 159 6.76 8.69 -7.67
N LEU A 160 6.39 7.59 -8.31
CA LEU A 160 6.13 6.32 -7.63
C LEU A 160 7.40 5.79 -6.97
N GLY A 161 8.54 5.80 -7.66
CA GLY A 161 9.82 5.38 -7.10
C GLY A 161 10.20 6.20 -5.87
N THR A 162 9.98 7.50 -5.89
CA THR A 162 10.23 8.39 -4.75
C THR A 162 9.30 8.08 -3.58
N ALA A 163 8.02 7.82 -3.85
CA ALA A 163 7.06 7.44 -2.82
C ALA A 163 7.46 6.14 -2.12
N LEU A 164 7.75 5.08 -2.89
CA LEU A 164 8.14 3.78 -2.36
C LEU A 164 9.44 3.86 -1.55
N TYR A 165 10.42 4.62 -2.05
CA TYR A 165 11.68 4.87 -1.35
C TYR A 165 11.44 5.53 0.01
N TYR A 166 10.64 6.60 0.03
CA TYR A 166 10.34 7.33 1.26
C TYR A 166 9.49 6.49 2.24
N GLY A 167 8.57 5.68 1.75
CA GLY A 167 7.81 4.74 2.58
C GLY A 167 8.72 3.75 3.31
N LEU A 168 9.64 3.12 2.61
CA LEU A 168 10.63 2.22 3.23
C LEU A 168 11.55 2.98 4.21
N PHE A 169 12.02 4.15 3.82
CA PHE A 169 12.87 5.00 4.65
C PHE A 169 12.23 5.30 6.01
N MET A 170 10.96 5.69 6.01
CA MET A 170 10.24 6.04 7.23
C MET A 170 9.91 4.81 8.08
N ASP A 171 9.52 3.72 7.46
CA ASP A 171 9.07 2.52 8.18
C ASP A 171 10.22 1.68 8.76
N THR A 172 11.43 1.91 8.31
CA THR A 172 12.66 1.26 8.79
C THR A 172 13.56 2.20 9.61
N ASN A 173 12.97 3.23 10.21
CA ASN A 173 13.72 4.21 11.00
C ASN A 173 14.94 4.75 10.24
N GLN A 174 14.70 5.36 9.09
CA GLN A 174 15.72 5.92 8.19
C GLN A 174 16.76 4.88 7.72
N PHE A 175 16.28 3.67 7.39
CA PHE A 175 17.06 2.49 6.99
C PHE A 175 17.92 1.85 8.09
N SER A 176 17.88 2.34 9.32
CA SER A 176 18.66 1.75 10.42
C SER A 176 18.16 0.35 10.81
N GLU A 177 16.90 0.03 10.53
CA GLU A 177 16.28 -1.27 10.82
C GLU A 177 16.11 -2.13 9.55
N LEU A 178 16.81 -1.78 8.49
CA LEU A 178 16.77 -2.51 7.22
C LEU A 178 17.51 -3.85 7.36
N SER A 179 16.80 -4.95 7.21
CA SER A 179 17.37 -6.30 7.41
C SER A 179 17.01 -7.31 6.31
N ASN A 180 15.88 -7.15 5.65
CA ASN A 180 15.46 -8.08 4.62
C ASN A 180 16.10 -7.74 3.26
N PRO A 181 16.71 -8.73 2.55
CA PRO A 181 17.31 -8.50 1.24
C PRO A 181 16.36 -7.89 0.20
N VAL A 182 15.06 -8.19 0.25
CA VAL A 182 14.08 -7.65 -0.68
C VAL A 182 13.91 -6.14 -0.50
N ASP A 183 13.96 -5.64 0.74
CA ASP A 183 13.94 -4.20 1.02
C ASP A 183 15.15 -3.50 0.40
N MET A 184 16.32 -4.14 0.49
CA MET A 184 17.56 -3.62 -0.11
C MET A 184 17.49 -3.62 -1.63
N ASP A 185 16.93 -4.67 -2.23
CA ASP A 185 16.75 -4.78 -3.69
C ASP A 185 15.83 -3.67 -4.20
N MET A 186 14.72 -3.42 -3.51
CA MET A 186 13.83 -2.31 -3.87
C MET A 186 14.57 -0.98 -3.79
N ARG A 187 15.21 -0.69 -2.67
CA ARG A 187 15.94 0.57 -2.46
C ARG A 187 16.94 0.85 -3.57
N GLU A 188 17.69 -0.16 -4.00
CA GLU A 188 18.72 -0.04 -5.04
C GLU A 188 18.15 0.07 -6.46
N SER A 189 16.94 -0.47 -6.69
CA SER A 189 16.31 -0.52 -8.02
C SER A 189 15.48 0.72 -8.35
N LEU A 190 15.03 1.47 -7.35
CA LEU A 190 14.11 2.58 -7.55
C LEU A 190 14.77 3.79 -8.22
N ASN A 191 14.08 4.35 -9.20
CA ASN A 191 14.33 5.69 -9.72
C ASN A 191 13.60 6.69 -8.83
N PHE A 192 14.33 7.51 -8.08
CA PHE A 192 13.74 8.45 -7.13
C PHE A 192 14.43 9.82 -7.14
N ASP A 193 13.73 10.82 -6.66
CA ASP A 193 14.21 12.19 -6.53
C ASP A 193 14.82 12.41 -5.13
N LYS A 194 16.14 12.50 -5.06
CA LYS A 194 16.90 12.71 -3.80
C LYS A 194 16.51 14.02 -3.12
N ASN A 195 16.23 15.07 -3.88
CA ASN A 195 15.89 16.39 -3.35
C ASN A 195 14.51 16.36 -2.67
N LEU A 196 13.54 15.66 -3.27
CA LEU A 196 12.22 15.49 -2.68
C LEU A 196 12.29 14.65 -1.39
N VAL A 197 13.04 13.56 -1.39
CA VAL A 197 13.24 12.75 -0.17
C VAL A 197 13.85 13.60 0.95
N SER A 198 14.85 14.41 0.65
CA SER A 198 15.45 15.33 1.62
C SER A 198 14.46 16.37 2.12
N LEU A 199 13.63 16.92 1.23
CA LEU A 199 12.56 17.87 1.59
C LEU A 199 11.57 17.23 2.58
N PHE A 200 11.10 16.03 2.29
CA PHE A 200 10.16 15.32 3.16
C PHE A 200 10.81 14.99 4.51
N ARG A 201 12.03 14.46 4.49
CA ARG A 201 12.79 14.17 5.71
C ARG A 201 12.94 15.38 6.60
N ASN A 202 13.30 16.54 6.05
CA ASN A 202 13.53 17.77 6.79
C ASN A 202 12.22 18.44 7.27
N SER A 203 11.08 17.98 6.81
CA SER A 203 9.75 18.48 7.16
C SER A 203 8.99 17.57 8.13
N ASN A 204 9.63 16.49 8.56
CA ASN A 204 9.02 15.54 9.49
C ASN A 204 9.06 16.07 10.94
#